data_f29be8cfaaf04f4b0d09757b7e62b68c
#
_entry.id   f29be8cfaaf04f4b0d09757b7e62b68c
#
_cell.length_a   1.000
_cell.length_b   1.000
_cell.length_c   1.000
_cell.angle_alpha   90.00
_cell.angle_beta   90.00
_cell.angle_gamma   90.00
#
_symmetry.space_group_name_H-M   'P 1'
#
loop_
_entity.id
_entity.type
_entity.pdbx_description
1 polymer ?
#
loop_
_entity_poly.entity_id
_entity_poly.type
_entity_poly.pdbx_seq_one_letter_code
_entity_poly.pdbx_strand_id
1 'polypeptide(L)' 'MERLFSVKDMMARYGCSRQTAIRYMQKMEHQERPYMVRQSVVEAWDRSRTVNPPEAVRAEMRRQKLMRRMA' A
#
# COMPACT_ATOMS: atom_id res chain seq x y z
N MET A 1 -8.74 -16.00 15.13
CA MET A 1 -8.90 -14.54 15.32
C MET A 1 -8.16 -13.79 14.24
N GLU A 2 -8.81 -12.83 13.67
CA GLU A 2 -8.22 -12.02 12.63
C GLU A 2 -7.28 -10.98 13.25
N ARG A 3 -6.08 -10.84 12.67
CA ARG A 3 -5.11 -9.85 13.12
C ARG A 3 -5.57 -8.44 12.74
N LEU A 4 -5.38 -7.50 13.62
CA LEU A 4 -5.60 -6.08 13.36
C LEU A 4 -4.25 -5.40 13.09
N PHE A 5 -4.19 -4.60 12.04
CA PHE A 5 -3.01 -3.81 11.70
C PHE A 5 -3.19 -2.38 12.18
N SER A 6 -2.24 -1.90 12.96
CA SER A 6 -2.16 -0.49 13.38
C SER A 6 -1.49 0.36 12.31
N VAL A 7 -1.46 1.68 12.50
CA VAL A 7 -0.70 2.59 11.63
C VAL A 7 0.76 2.17 11.54
N LYS A 8 1.35 1.79 12.66
CA LYS A 8 2.75 1.35 12.74
C LYS A 8 2.98 0.09 11.92
N ASP A 9 2.06 -0.86 11.98
CA ASP A 9 2.11 -2.09 11.18
C ASP A 9 2.01 -1.79 9.68
N MET A 10 1.16 -0.85 9.30
CA MET A 10 1.01 -0.44 7.91
C MET A 10 2.27 0.26 7.40
N MET A 11 2.91 1.09 8.22
CA MET A 11 4.17 1.72 7.88
C MET A 11 5.25 0.68 7.59
N ALA A 12 5.37 -0.32 8.43
CA ALA A 12 6.33 -1.41 8.27
C ALA A 12 6.02 -2.26 7.04
N ARG A 13 4.75 -2.57 6.81
CA ARG A 13 4.30 -3.40 5.69
C ARG A 13 4.58 -2.76 4.34
N TYR A 14 4.34 -1.47 4.20
CA TYR A 14 4.49 -0.75 2.93
C TYR A 14 5.76 0.09 2.83
N GLY A 15 6.55 0.13 3.90
CA GLY A 15 7.76 0.95 3.92
C GLY A 15 7.48 2.42 3.67
N CYS A 16 6.41 2.95 4.25
CA CYS A 16 5.95 4.32 4.01
C CYS A 16 5.91 5.13 5.30
N SER A 17 5.71 6.44 5.16
CA SER A 17 5.54 7.35 6.29
C SER A 17 4.19 7.15 6.97
N ARG A 18 4.06 7.67 8.18
CA ARG A 18 2.82 7.64 8.96
C ARG A 18 1.65 8.25 8.18
N GLN A 19 1.86 9.39 7.55
CA GLN A 19 0.82 10.07 6.78
C GLN A 19 0.33 9.22 5.62
N THR A 20 1.25 8.58 4.91
CA THR A 20 0.91 7.69 3.79
C THR A 20 0.17 6.47 4.28
N ALA A 21 0.61 5.88 5.40
CA ALA A 21 -0.08 4.74 6.00
C ALA A 21 -1.51 5.09 6.38
N ILE A 22 -1.73 6.25 7.00
CA ILE A 22 -3.07 6.73 7.36
C ILE A 22 -3.93 6.93 6.12
N ARG A 23 -3.38 7.48 5.05
CA ARG A 23 -4.10 7.62 3.76
C ARG A 23 -4.57 6.29 3.21
N TYR A 24 -3.72 5.28 3.26
CA TYR A 24 -4.08 3.93 2.83
C TYR A 24 -5.19 3.35 3.69
N MET A 25 -5.09 3.52 5.00
CA MET A 25 -6.11 3.03 5.93
C MET A 25 -7.45 3.71 5.73
N GLN A 26 -7.46 4.99 5.39
CA GLN A 26 -8.69 5.73 5.09
C GLN A 26 -9.40 5.22 3.84
N LYS A 27 -8.67 4.64 2.89
CA LYS A 27 -9.23 4.01 1.69
C LYS A 27 -9.78 2.62 1.94
N MET A 28 -9.40 2.01 3.05
CA MET A 28 -9.87 0.69 3.48
C MET A 28 -10.97 0.85 4.52
N GLU A 29 -11.74 -0.22 4.72
CA GLU A 29 -12.61 -0.29 5.88
C GLU A 29 -11.74 -0.31 7.14
N HIS A 30 -11.85 0.69 7.98
CA HIS A 30 -10.99 0.87 9.14
C HIS A 30 -11.78 1.26 10.38
N GLN A 31 -11.17 1.00 11.56
CA GLN A 31 -11.63 1.47 12.84
C GLN A 31 -10.84 2.74 13.19
N GLU A 32 -11.52 3.76 13.69
CA GLU A 32 -10.87 4.98 14.18
C GLU A 32 -10.71 4.93 15.70
N ARG A 33 -9.63 5.54 16.20
CA ARG A 33 -9.31 5.70 17.62
C ARG A 33 -9.12 4.38 18.37
N PRO A 34 -8.01 3.70 18.20
CA PRO A 34 -6.92 3.94 17.24
C PRO A 34 -7.27 3.46 15.84
N TYR A 35 -6.57 3.96 14.84
CA TYR A 35 -6.71 3.45 13.47
C TYR A 35 -6.26 1.99 13.42
N MET A 36 -7.17 1.12 13.04
CA MET A 36 -6.93 -0.31 12.93
C MET A 36 -7.65 -0.85 11.70
N VAL A 37 -7.01 -1.76 10.99
CA VAL A 37 -7.58 -2.40 9.81
C VAL A 37 -7.47 -3.92 9.98
N ARG A 38 -8.52 -4.64 9.63
CA ARG A 38 -8.52 -6.11 9.68
C ARG A 38 -7.60 -6.69 8.63
N GLN A 39 -6.96 -7.79 8.94
CA GLN A 39 -6.07 -8.50 8.03
C GLN A 39 -6.74 -8.83 6.70
N SER A 40 -7.97 -9.30 6.71
CA SER A 40 -8.72 -9.63 5.49
C SER A 40 -8.91 -8.41 4.58
N VAL A 41 -9.14 -7.24 5.18
CA VAL A 41 -9.29 -5.98 4.44
C VAL A 41 -7.96 -5.57 3.81
N VAL A 42 -6.86 -5.68 4.56
CA VAL A 42 -5.51 -5.37 4.06
C VAL A 42 -5.14 -6.30 2.90
N GLU A 43 -5.39 -7.60 3.05
CA GLU A 43 -5.09 -8.59 2.01
C GLU A 43 -5.92 -8.36 0.75
N ALA A 44 -7.19 -8.04 0.90
CA ALA A 44 -8.08 -7.72 -0.23
C ALA A 44 -7.60 -6.47 -0.96
N TRP A 45 -7.18 -5.46 -0.21
CA TRP A 45 -6.65 -4.23 -0.78
C TRP A 45 -5.33 -4.46 -1.52
N ASP A 46 -4.44 -5.27 -0.95
CA ASP A 46 -3.18 -5.65 -1.59
C ASP A 46 -3.44 -6.42 -2.89
N ARG A 47 -4.39 -7.34 -2.89
CA ARG A 47 -4.76 -8.09 -4.10
C ARG A 47 -5.30 -7.17 -5.19
N SER A 48 -6.12 -6.20 -4.84
CA SER A 48 -6.64 -5.24 -5.82
C SER A 48 -5.55 -4.33 -6.39
N ARG A 49 -4.49 -4.05 -5.61
CA ARG A 49 -3.34 -3.28 -6.07
C ARG A 49 -2.36 -4.12 -6.89
N THR A 50 -2.15 -5.39 -6.52
CA THR A 50 -1.19 -6.26 -7.19
C THR A 50 -1.71 -6.82 -8.52
N VAL A 51 -3.02 -6.90 -8.67
CA VAL A 51 -3.63 -7.25 -9.96
C VAL A 51 -3.43 -6.12 -10.97
N ASN A 52 -3.21 -4.91 -10.51
CA ASN A 52 -2.84 -3.73 -11.27
C ASN A 52 -1.64 -3.07 -10.59
N PRO A 53 -0.56 -2.76 -11.28
CA PRO A 53 -0.44 -2.54 -12.71
C PRO A 53 -0.01 -3.80 -13.46
N PRO A 54 -0.46 -3.97 -14.72
CA PRO A 54 0.06 -5.00 -15.59
C PRO A 54 1.57 -4.81 -15.79
N GLU A 55 2.27 -5.91 -16.12
CA GLU A 55 3.73 -5.90 -16.32
C GLU A 55 4.19 -4.79 -17.26
N ALA A 56 3.39 -4.44 -18.24
CA ALA A 56 3.66 -3.36 -19.18
C ALA A 56 3.89 -2.01 -18.49
N VAL A 57 3.09 -1.70 -17.46
CA VAL A 57 3.22 -0.46 -16.69
C VAL A 57 4.49 -0.47 -15.85
N ARG A 58 4.84 -1.61 -15.27
CA ARG A 58 6.09 -1.76 -14.51
C ARG A 58 7.31 -1.58 -15.41
N ALA A 59 7.27 -2.13 -16.62
CA ALA A 59 8.33 -1.98 -17.60
C ALA A 59 8.47 -0.52 -18.05
N GLU A 60 7.35 0.18 -18.21
CA GLU A 60 7.33 1.60 -18.55
C GLU A 60 7.90 2.47 -17.43
N MET A 61 7.57 2.18 -16.19
CA MET A 61 8.14 2.86 -15.02
C MET A 61 9.65 2.67 -14.93
N ARG A 62 10.16 1.47 -15.23
CA ARG A 62 11.58 1.19 -15.28
C ARG A 62 12.28 1.97 -16.39
N ARG A 63 11.67 2.08 -17.57
CA ARG A 63 12.19 2.87 -18.68
C ARG A 63 12.29 4.33 -18.35
N GLN A 64 11.28 4.90 -17.72
CA GLN A 64 11.29 6.30 -17.29
C GLN A 64 12.39 6.56 -16.26
N LYS A 65 12.63 5.62 -15.36
CA LYS A 65 13.70 5.72 -14.38
C LYS A 65 15.08 5.67 -15.03
N LEU A 66 15.26 4.84 -16.07
CA LEU A 66 16.48 4.76 -16.85
C LEU A 66 16.73 6.00 -17.70
N MET A 67 15.68 6.54 -18.32
CA MET A 67 15.76 7.78 -19.09
C MET A 67 16.17 8.97 -18.24
N ARG A 68 15.68 9.06 -17.01
CA ARG A 68 16.08 10.12 -16.08
C ARG A 68 17.55 10.05 -15.68
N ARG A 69 18.15 8.86 -15.69
CA ARG A 69 19.58 8.68 -15.40
C ARG A 69 20.47 9.03 -16.57
N MET A 70 19.95 8.95 -17.79
CA MET A 70 20.71 9.22 -19.01
C MET A 70 20.57 10.68 -19.50
N ALA A 71 19.67 11.41 -18.92
CA ALA A 71 19.52 12.84 -19.20
C ALA A 71 20.46 13.64 -18.23
#